data_f03710509775f4de4d3f7c3fb9290393
#
_entry.id   f03710509775f4de4d3f7c3fb9290393
#
_cell.length_a   1.000
_cell.length_b   1.000
_cell.length_c   1.000
_cell.angle_alpha   90.00
_cell.angle_beta   90.00
_cell.angle_gamma   90.00
#
_symmetry.space_group_name_H-M   'P 1'
#
loop_
_entity.id
_entity.type
_entity.pdbx_description
1 polymer ?
#
loop_
_entity_poly.entity_id
_entity_poly.type
_entity_poly.pdbx_seq_one_letter_code
_entity_poly.pdbx_strand_id
1 'polypeptide(L)' 'MKIYSASILRLFKDKSLEDISALNPIMDLIDKGFRDNRTDIIIPNIPQNQKDMLVLLGFRVHTVIDQCTIDWKYA' A
#
# COMPACT_ATOMS: atom_id res chain seq x y z
N MET A 1 6.98 -7.29 4.98
CA MET A 1 6.74 -6.32 6.07
C MET A 1 5.36 -6.55 6.66
N LYS A 2 5.24 -6.54 7.97
CA LYS A 2 3.95 -6.60 8.66
C LYS A 2 3.51 -5.18 9.03
N ILE A 3 2.21 -4.89 8.86
CA ILE A 3 1.68 -3.54 9.09
C ILE A 3 0.81 -3.47 10.35
N TYR A 4 1.14 -4.23 11.38
CA TYR A 4 0.32 -4.33 12.60
C TYR A 4 0.86 -3.47 13.75
N SER A 5 1.37 -2.26 13.47
CA SER A 5 1.70 -1.32 14.53
C SER A 5 0.41 -0.76 15.14
N ALA A 6 0.49 -0.26 16.38
CA ALA A 6 -0.67 0.33 17.05
C ALA A 6 -1.23 1.52 16.26
N SER A 7 -0.36 2.31 15.63
CA SER A 7 -0.77 3.44 14.79
C SER A 7 -1.58 2.98 13.60
N ILE A 8 -1.13 1.92 12.92
CA ILE A 8 -1.80 1.35 11.75
C ILE A 8 -3.17 0.78 12.16
N LEU A 9 -3.23 0.05 13.25
CA LEU A 9 -4.50 -0.53 13.73
C LEU A 9 -5.51 0.56 14.08
N ARG A 10 -5.06 1.68 14.64
CA ARG A 10 -5.96 2.81 14.91
C ARG A 10 -6.41 3.50 13.62
N LEU A 11 -5.53 3.60 12.64
CA LEU A 11 -5.85 4.20 11.35
C LEU A 11 -6.90 3.37 10.61
N PHE A 12 -6.83 2.05 10.73
CA PHE A 12 -7.72 1.12 10.05
C PHE A 12 -8.74 0.47 10.98
N LYS A 13 -9.19 1.19 12.01
CA LYS A 13 -10.09 0.64 13.04
C LYS A 13 -11.41 0.10 12.49
N ASP A 14 -11.85 0.62 11.33
CA ASP A 14 -13.06 0.19 10.64
C ASP A 14 -12.81 -0.91 9.59
N LYS A 15 -11.57 -1.39 9.48
CA LYS A 15 -11.19 -2.46 8.56
C LYS A 15 -10.96 -3.74 9.33
N SER A 16 -11.21 -4.89 8.67
CA SER A 16 -10.91 -6.19 9.29
C SER A 16 -9.41 -6.46 9.25
N LEU A 17 -8.94 -7.35 10.12
CA LEU A 17 -7.54 -7.79 10.09
C LEU A 17 -7.21 -8.48 8.77
N GLU A 18 -8.20 -9.15 8.16
CA GLU A 18 -8.04 -9.78 6.86
C GLU A 18 -7.73 -8.74 5.78
N ASP A 19 -8.48 -7.63 5.75
CA ASP A 19 -8.24 -6.55 4.81
C ASP A 19 -6.86 -5.92 5.01
N ILE A 20 -6.46 -5.71 6.26
CA ILE A 20 -5.15 -5.15 6.59
C ILE A 20 -4.05 -6.11 6.16
N SER A 21 -4.20 -7.41 6.44
CA SER A 21 -3.22 -8.43 6.07
C SER A 21 -3.05 -8.53 4.56
N ALA A 22 -4.10 -8.27 3.80
CA ALA A 22 -4.04 -8.32 2.33
C ALA A 22 -3.07 -7.28 1.75
N LEU A 23 -2.70 -6.26 2.52
CA LEU A 23 -1.70 -5.28 2.10
C LEU A 23 -0.26 -5.77 2.27
N ASN A 24 -0.02 -6.82 3.06
CA ASN A 24 1.34 -7.27 3.35
C ASN A 24 2.18 -7.58 2.09
N PRO A 25 1.67 -8.30 1.07
CA PRO A 25 2.44 -8.51 -0.15
C PRO A 25 2.80 -7.21 -0.87
N ILE A 26 1.89 -6.24 -0.87
CA ILE A 26 2.12 -4.92 -1.48
C ILE A 26 3.19 -4.17 -0.70
N MET A 27 3.11 -4.20 0.63
CA MET A 27 4.10 -3.54 1.49
C MET A 27 5.48 -4.16 1.32
N ASP A 28 5.57 -5.47 1.10
CA ASP A 28 6.84 -6.13 0.81
C ASP A 28 7.45 -5.64 -0.50
N LEU A 29 6.62 -5.44 -1.54
CA LEU A 29 7.07 -4.90 -2.82
C LEU A 29 7.53 -3.44 -2.68
N ILE A 30 6.83 -2.65 -1.88
CA ILE A 30 7.21 -1.27 -1.59
C ILE A 30 8.55 -1.24 -0.86
N ASP A 31 8.72 -2.10 0.14
CA ASP A 31 9.98 -2.19 0.90
C ASP A 31 11.15 -2.54 -0.02
N LYS A 32 10.95 -3.50 -0.91
CA LYS A 32 11.98 -3.88 -1.89
C LYS A 32 12.31 -2.71 -2.82
N GLY A 33 11.31 -2.02 -3.34
CA GLY A 33 11.52 -0.86 -4.21
C GLY A 33 12.29 0.24 -3.48
N PHE A 34 11.93 0.50 -2.24
CA PHE A 34 12.61 1.50 -1.40
C PHE A 34 14.09 1.12 -1.22
N ARG A 35 14.40 -0.15 -0.94
CA ARG A 35 15.77 -0.61 -0.77
C ARG A 35 16.57 -0.56 -2.06
N ASP A 36 15.90 -0.65 -3.22
CA ASP A 36 16.50 -0.54 -4.54
C ASP A 36 16.61 0.92 -5.01
N ASN A 37 16.41 1.89 -4.12
CA ASN A 37 16.44 3.32 -4.40
C ASN A 37 15.36 3.78 -5.40
N ARG A 38 14.26 3.06 -5.47
CA ARG A 38 13.10 3.46 -6.27
C ARG A 38 12.16 4.33 -5.45
N THR A 39 11.30 5.07 -6.13
CA THR A 39 10.26 5.88 -5.50
C THR A 39 8.87 5.40 -5.85
N ASP A 40 8.76 4.34 -6.65
CA ASP A 40 7.48 3.78 -7.07
C ASP A 40 7.60 2.29 -7.36
N ILE A 41 6.44 1.64 -7.43
CA ILE A 41 6.30 0.29 -7.93
C ILE A 41 5.08 0.22 -8.83
N ILE A 42 5.10 -0.71 -9.79
CA ILE A 42 3.97 -0.98 -10.67
C ILE A 42 3.52 -2.43 -10.42
N ILE A 43 2.25 -2.61 -10.09
CA ILE A 43 1.67 -3.91 -9.78
C ILE A 43 0.38 -4.10 -10.57
N PRO A 44 -0.12 -5.34 -10.70
CA PRO A 44 -1.47 -5.55 -11.24
C PRO A 44 -2.52 -4.79 -10.43
N ASN A 45 -3.63 -4.45 -11.07
CA ASN A 45 -4.68 -3.68 -10.40
C ASN A 45 -5.18 -4.39 -9.14
N ILE A 46 -5.52 -3.60 -8.12
CA ILE A 46 -5.97 -4.08 -6.81
C ILE A 46 -7.36 -3.52 -6.51
N PRO A 47 -8.11 -4.12 -5.56
CA PRO A 47 -9.41 -3.60 -5.17
C PRO A 47 -9.35 -2.17 -4.63
N GLN A 48 -10.43 -1.43 -4.77
CA GLN A 48 -10.50 -0.03 -4.36
C GLN A 48 -10.24 0.14 -2.86
N ASN A 49 -10.72 -0.78 -2.02
CA ASN A 49 -10.48 -0.68 -0.58
C ASN A 49 -8.99 -0.73 -0.25
N GLN A 50 -8.20 -1.51 -0.98
CA GLN A 50 -6.75 -1.55 -0.78
C GLN A 50 -6.09 -0.25 -1.24
N LYS A 51 -6.55 0.32 -2.36
CA LYS A 51 -6.07 1.63 -2.82
C LYS A 51 -6.32 2.71 -1.78
N ASP A 52 -7.53 2.74 -1.21
CA ASP A 52 -7.91 3.71 -0.20
C ASP A 52 -7.03 3.58 1.06
N MET A 53 -6.74 2.34 1.47
CA MET A 53 -5.87 2.10 2.62
C MET A 53 -4.45 2.59 2.36
N LEU A 54 -3.92 2.37 1.14
CA LEU A 54 -2.58 2.88 0.78
C LEU A 54 -2.53 4.40 0.79
N VAL A 55 -3.58 5.06 0.31
CA VAL A 55 -3.68 6.52 0.35
C VAL A 55 -3.67 7.01 1.80
N LEU A 56 -4.38 6.33 2.70
CA LEU A 56 -4.39 6.68 4.12
C LEU A 56 -3.00 6.53 4.75
N LEU A 57 -2.18 5.61 4.23
CA LEU A 57 -0.79 5.43 4.70
C LEU A 57 0.17 6.48 4.13
N GLY A 58 -0.29 7.33 3.22
CA GLY A 58 0.53 8.40 2.65
C GLY A 58 1.07 8.11 1.26
N PHE A 59 0.73 6.98 0.67
CA PHE A 59 1.14 6.66 -0.70
C PHE A 59 0.22 7.31 -1.72
N ARG A 60 0.77 7.59 -2.90
CA ARG A 60 -0.03 8.00 -4.05
C ARG A 60 -0.31 6.76 -4.90
N VAL A 61 -1.55 6.62 -5.36
CA VAL A 61 -1.98 5.44 -6.12
C VAL A 61 -2.62 5.90 -7.42
N HIS A 62 -2.07 5.44 -8.55
CA HIS A 62 -2.59 5.73 -9.88
C HIS A 62 -2.97 4.43 -10.57
N THR A 63 -4.16 4.39 -11.17
CA THR A 63 -4.61 3.25 -11.95
C THR A 63 -4.53 3.60 -13.43
N VAL A 64 -3.85 2.77 -14.22
CA VAL A 64 -3.75 2.92 -15.67
C VAL A 64 -4.12 1.56 -16.29
N ILE A 65 -5.25 1.51 -16.96
CA ILE A 65 -5.81 0.28 -17.56
C ILE A 65 -5.94 -0.80 -16.49
N ASP A 66 -5.10 -1.85 -16.53
CA ASP A 66 -5.13 -2.98 -15.60
C ASP A 66 -3.93 -2.98 -14.63
N GLN A 67 -3.21 -1.87 -14.54
CA GLN A 67 -2.04 -1.73 -13.68
C GLN A 67 -2.25 -0.63 -12.66
N CYS A 68 -1.56 -0.76 -11.54
CA CYS A 68 -1.61 0.21 -10.45
C CYS A 68 -0.18 0.65 -10.13
N THR A 69 0.06 1.97 -10.18
CA THR A 69 1.34 2.56 -9.78
C THR A 69 1.20 3.13 -8.38
N ILE A 70 2.06 2.69 -7.49
CA ILE A 70 2.10 3.18 -6.11
C ILE A 70 3.42 3.91 -5.93
N ASP A 71 3.36 5.20 -5.58
CA ASP A 71 4.57 5.99 -5.37
C ASP A 71 4.59 6.64 -4.00
N TRP A 72 5.79 6.94 -3.52
CA TRP A 72 6.02 7.60 -2.23
C TRP A 72 7.00 8.76 -2.35
N LYS A 73 7.18 9.27 -3.56
CA LYS A 73 8.18 10.31 -3.84
C LYS A 73 7.95 11.58 -3.01
N TYR A 74 6.69 11.90 -2.74
CA TYR A 74 6.31 13.09 -2.00
C TYR A 74 5.69 12.77 -0.63
N ALA A 75 5.82 11.55 -0.19
CA ALA A 75 5.30 11.12 1.10
C ALA A 75 6.16 11.59 2.26
#